data_964f9aca0d07ba258bb6887859e54c23
#
_entry.id   964f9aca0d07ba258bb6887859e54c23
#
_cell.length_a   1.000
_cell.length_b   1.000
_cell.length_c   1.000
_cell.angle_alpha   90.00
_cell.angle_beta   90.00
_cell.angle_gamma   90.00
#
_symmetry.space_group_name_H-M   'P 1'
#
loop_
_entity.id
_entity.type
_entity.pdbx_description
1 polymer ?
#
loop_
_entity_poly.entity_id
_entity_poly.type
_entity_poly.pdbx_seq_one_letter_code
_entity_poly.pdbx_strand_id
1 'polypeptide(L)'
;MNNTKSTIKIIFFGDIVGKPGRIAVRDFLAEHSDKYDFVVANIENASHGFGLTEKNYNDFIEYGIDAMTCGNHIWDKKDIYSYIDNADRLVRPINYPKNVRGTGSRIIEKNGIKIGVINSIGRVFMGLADSQWDIVRDEILKIKKITPVVIMDF
;
A
#
# COMPACT_ATOMS: atom_id res chain seq x y z
N MET A 1 -29.09 -4.18 13.92
CA MET A 1 -28.23 -3.49 14.91
C MET A 1 -26.82 -3.46 14.34
N ASN A 2 -26.38 -2.29 13.85
CA ASN A 2 -25.01 -2.13 13.33
C ASN A 2 -24.05 -2.14 14.53
N ASN A 3 -23.40 -3.26 14.73
CA ASN A 3 -22.35 -3.38 15.73
C ASN A 3 -21.11 -2.65 15.18
N THR A 4 -21.05 -1.34 15.37
CA THR A 4 -19.88 -0.56 15.01
C THR A 4 -18.74 -0.97 15.94
N LYS A 5 -17.79 -1.73 15.41
CA LYS A 5 -16.59 -2.13 16.12
C LYS A 5 -15.88 -0.87 16.66
N SER A 6 -15.74 -0.78 17.97
CA SER A 6 -15.18 0.41 18.64
C SER A 6 -13.65 0.57 18.43
N THR A 7 -12.99 -0.49 18.01
CA THR A 7 -11.54 -0.53 17.81
C THR A 7 -11.21 -1.30 16.54
N ILE A 8 -10.39 -0.72 15.67
CA ILE A 8 -9.86 -1.36 14.45
C ILE A 8 -8.39 -1.70 14.71
N LYS A 9 -8.02 -2.95 14.52
CA LYS A 9 -6.64 -3.42 14.64
C LYS A 9 -6.01 -3.52 13.26
N ILE A 10 -4.96 -2.77 13.05
CA ILE A 10 -4.23 -2.71 11.79
C ILE A 10 -2.79 -3.13 12.05
N ILE A 11 -2.25 -4.00 11.21
CA ILE A 11 -0.81 -4.24 11.15
C ILE A 11 -0.23 -3.61 9.90
N PHE A 12 0.91 -2.96 10.03
CA PHE A 12 1.68 -2.42 8.92
C PHE A 12 3.08 -3.08 8.91
N PHE A 13 3.38 -3.79 7.83
CA PHE A 13 4.72 -4.26 7.56
C PHE A 13 5.48 -3.16 6.81
N GLY A 14 6.59 -2.70 7.38
CA GLY A 14 7.51 -1.79 6.71
C GLY A 14 8.17 -2.45 5.49
N ASP A 15 9.20 -1.87 4.99
CA ASP A 15 9.90 -2.28 3.78
C ASP A 15 10.22 -3.79 3.72
N ILE A 16 9.46 -4.52 2.92
CA ILE A 16 9.65 -5.97 2.74
C ILE A 16 10.72 -6.21 1.69
N VAL A 17 11.88 -6.71 2.11
CA VAL A 17 13.03 -6.90 1.23
C VAL A 17 13.18 -8.35 0.80
N GLY A 18 13.08 -8.60 -0.50
CA GLY A 18 13.42 -9.85 -1.15
C GLY A 18 12.68 -11.09 -0.65
N LYS A 19 13.21 -12.27 -0.95
CA LYS A 19 12.59 -13.55 -0.55
C LYS A 19 12.51 -13.75 0.97
N PRO A 20 13.52 -13.41 1.78
CA PRO A 20 13.43 -13.57 3.23
C PRO A 20 12.29 -12.77 3.84
N GLY A 21 12.12 -11.49 3.43
CA GLY A 21 11.03 -10.64 3.90
C GLY A 21 9.66 -11.20 3.53
N ARG A 22 9.48 -11.65 2.28
CA ARG A 22 8.22 -12.28 1.85
C ARG A 22 7.88 -13.53 2.66
N ILE A 23 8.87 -14.40 2.94
CA ILE A 23 8.66 -15.60 3.75
C ILE A 23 8.25 -15.23 5.18
N ALA A 24 8.95 -14.28 5.80
CA ALA A 24 8.65 -13.85 7.18
C ALA A 24 7.21 -13.31 7.29
N VAL A 25 6.78 -12.48 6.34
CA VAL A 25 5.41 -11.95 6.33
C VAL A 25 4.37 -13.04 6.08
N ARG A 26 4.63 -13.96 5.12
CA ARG A 26 3.74 -15.10 4.85
C ARG A 26 3.54 -15.94 6.11
N ASP A 27 4.62 -16.34 6.75
CA ASP A 27 4.59 -17.24 7.90
C ASP A 27 3.92 -16.55 9.11
N PHE A 28 4.22 -15.27 9.33
CA PHE A 28 3.55 -14.49 10.37
C PHE A 28 2.04 -14.38 10.14
N LEU A 29 1.61 -14.08 8.91
CA LEU A 29 0.19 -13.93 8.59
C LEU A 29 -0.56 -15.26 8.63
N ALA A 30 0.10 -16.38 8.28
CA ALA A 30 -0.50 -17.71 8.41
C ALA A 30 -0.90 -18.04 9.87
N GLU A 31 -0.16 -17.51 10.86
CA GLU A 31 -0.42 -17.76 12.27
C GLU A 31 -1.25 -16.67 12.97
N HIS A 32 -1.28 -15.45 12.40
CA HIS A 32 -1.74 -14.27 13.15
C HIS A 32 -2.71 -13.36 12.40
N SER A 33 -3.10 -13.67 11.16
CA SER A 33 -3.97 -12.79 10.36
C SER A 33 -5.33 -12.52 11.00
N ASP A 34 -5.86 -13.47 11.77
CA ASP A 34 -7.12 -13.38 12.49
C ASP A 34 -7.13 -12.30 13.58
N LYS A 35 -5.95 -11.88 14.04
CA LYS A 35 -5.79 -10.84 15.08
C LYS A 35 -5.99 -9.42 14.57
N TYR A 36 -6.00 -9.23 13.25
CA TYR A 36 -6.01 -7.92 12.60
C TYR A 36 -7.21 -7.76 11.66
N ASP A 37 -7.78 -6.56 11.67
CA ASP A 37 -8.86 -6.20 10.76
C ASP A 37 -8.33 -5.87 9.36
N PHE A 38 -7.17 -5.22 9.31
CA PHE A 38 -6.46 -4.87 8.08
C PHE A 38 -4.97 -5.17 8.18
N VAL A 39 -4.43 -5.59 7.04
CA VAL A 39 -3.00 -5.83 6.83
C VAL A 39 -2.52 -4.91 5.72
N VAL A 40 -1.57 -4.05 6.02
CA VAL A 40 -0.94 -3.13 5.07
C VAL A 40 0.55 -3.44 5.00
N ALA A 41 1.17 -3.30 3.83
CA ALA A 41 2.59 -3.59 3.67
C ALA A 41 3.25 -2.68 2.64
N ASN A 42 4.46 -2.21 2.92
CA ASN A 42 5.34 -1.65 1.91
C ASN A 42 6.10 -2.79 1.21
N ILE A 43 5.96 -2.84 -0.13
CA ILE A 43 6.44 -3.98 -0.92
C ILE A 43 7.40 -3.56 -2.04
N GLU A 44 7.89 -2.33 -2.03
CA GLU A 44 8.70 -1.80 -3.13
C GLU A 44 10.01 -2.57 -3.39
N ASN A 45 10.54 -3.26 -2.38
CA ASN A 45 11.78 -4.04 -2.44
C ASN A 45 11.56 -5.55 -2.42
N ALA A 46 10.32 -6.01 -2.62
CA ALA A 46 9.93 -7.39 -2.42
C ALA A 46 10.51 -8.36 -3.47
N SER A 47 10.84 -7.89 -4.68
CA SER A 47 11.31 -8.75 -5.78
C SER A 47 12.82 -8.66 -5.96
N HIS A 48 13.57 -9.52 -5.28
CA HIS A 48 15.03 -9.59 -5.28
C HIS A 48 15.72 -8.32 -4.75
N GLY A 49 15.06 -7.61 -3.84
CA GLY A 49 15.60 -6.41 -3.21
C GLY A 49 15.17 -5.09 -3.87
N PHE A 50 14.59 -5.11 -5.07
CA PHE A 50 14.13 -3.91 -5.78
C PHE A 50 12.93 -4.21 -6.67
N GLY A 51 11.87 -3.40 -6.55
CA GLY A 51 10.68 -3.49 -7.38
C GLY A 51 9.74 -4.63 -7.01
N LEU A 52 8.69 -4.78 -7.79
CA LEU A 52 7.62 -5.76 -7.61
C LEU A 52 7.30 -6.45 -8.93
N THR A 53 7.25 -7.78 -8.93
CA THR A 53 6.70 -8.57 -10.04
C THR A 53 5.22 -8.84 -9.80
N GLU A 54 4.46 -9.06 -10.89
CA GLU A 54 3.03 -9.41 -10.80
C GLU A 54 2.81 -10.68 -9.97
N LYS A 55 3.71 -11.67 -10.14
CA LYS A 55 3.66 -12.88 -9.32
C LYS A 55 3.75 -12.56 -7.83
N ASN A 56 4.71 -11.74 -7.40
CA ASN A 56 4.86 -11.41 -5.98
C ASN A 56 3.70 -10.54 -5.47
N TYR A 57 3.12 -9.68 -6.31
CA TYR A 57 1.90 -8.95 -5.99
C TYR A 57 0.74 -9.91 -5.67
N ASN A 58 0.53 -10.91 -6.51
CA ASN A 58 -0.50 -11.92 -6.30
C ASN A 58 -0.21 -12.80 -5.08
N ASP A 59 1.06 -13.21 -4.88
CA ASP A 59 1.47 -13.93 -3.67
C ASP A 59 1.08 -13.15 -2.39
N PHE A 60 1.28 -11.84 -2.35
CA PHE A 60 0.90 -11.00 -1.21
C PHE A 60 -0.62 -10.93 -0.99
N ILE A 61 -1.41 -10.91 -2.05
CA ILE A 61 -2.87 -11.03 -1.94
C ILE A 61 -3.27 -12.34 -1.29
N GLU A 62 -2.63 -13.45 -1.72
CA GLU A 62 -2.85 -14.79 -1.15
C GLU A 62 -2.43 -14.88 0.32
N TYR A 63 -1.38 -14.16 0.74
CA TYR A 63 -0.97 -14.06 2.15
C TYR A 63 -1.95 -13.26 3.02
N GLY A 64 -2.93 -12.59 2.42
CA GLY A 64 -3.96 -11.82 3.12
C GLY A 64 -3.62 -10.35 3.32
N ILE A 65 -2.69 -9.78 2.53
CA ILE A 65 -2.45 -8.33 2.55
C ILE A 65 -3.60 -7.61 1.86
N ASP A 66 -4.18 -6.64 2.56
CA ASP A 66 -5.34 -5.89 2.12
C ASP A 66 -4.96 -4.65 1.30
N ALA A 67 -3.84 -4.01 1.63
CA ALA A 67 -3.31 -2.86 0.89
C ALA A 67 -1.78 -2.90 0.84
N MET A 68 -1.23 -2.47 -0.29
CA MET A 68 0.20 -2.44 -0.55
C MET A 68 0.64 -1.03 -0.90
N THR A 69 1.71 -0.56 -0.26
CA THR A 69 2.37 0.70 -0.58
C THR A 69 3.73 0.44 -1.23
N CYS A 70 4.27 1.43 -1.88
CA CYS A 70 5.58 1.34 -2.51
C CYS A 70 6.26 2.72 -2.53
N GLY A 71 7.49 2.79 -3.03
CA GLY A 71 8.24 4.03 -3.20
C GLY A 71 8.86 4.11 -4.59
N ASN A 72 10.09 4.64 -4.67
CA ASN A 72 10.79 4.81 -5.94
C ASN A 72 11.19 3.50 -6.62
N HIS A 73 11.44 2.44 -5.87
CA HIS A 73 11.87 1.15 -6.41
C HIS A 73 10.76 0.38 -7.13
N ILE A 74 9.51 0.82 -7.04
CA ILE A 74 8.40 0.15 -7.76
C ILE A 74 8.65 0.06 -9.27
N TRP A 75 9.41 0.99 -9.85
CA TRP A 75 9.70 1.07 -11.28
C TRP A 75 10.91 0.23 -11.71
N ASP A 76 11.66 -0.38 -10.79
CA ASP A 76 12.89 -1.11 -11.10
C ASP A 76 12.62 -2.44 -11.83
N LYS A 77 11.39 -2.94 -11.77
CA LYS A 77 10.94 -4.07 -12.60
C LYS A 77 10.00 -3.58 -13.68
N LYS A 78 10.36 -3.78 -14.95
CA LYS A 78 9.51 -3.38 -16.09
C LYS A 78 8.16 -4.08 -16.11
N ASP A 79 8.05 -5.22 -15.48
CA ASP A 79 6.84 -6.00 -15.28
C ASP A 79 5.69 -5.17 -14.71
N ILE A 80 5.99 -4.23 -13.81
CA ILE A 80 5.02 -3.33 -13.17
C ILE A 80 4.13 -2.60 -14.19
N TYR A 81 4.67 -2.22 -15.34
CA TYR A 81 3.93 -1.48 -16.35
C TYR A 81 2.80 -2.28 -17.01
N SER A 82 2.82 -3.61 -16.94
CA SER A 82 1.78 -4.46 -17.50
C SER A 82 0.54 -4.56 -16.61
N TYR A 83 0.67 -4.38 -15.28
CA TYR A 83 -0.41 -4.68 -14.35
C TYR A 83 -0.77 -3.56 -13.36
N ILE A 84 0.08 -2.52 -13.16
CA ILE A 84 -0.12 -1.53 -12.09
C ILE A 84 -1.50 -0.83 -12.14
N ASP A 85 -2.04 -0.59 -13.31
CA ASP A 85 -3.34 0.09 -13.46
C ASP A 85 -4.50 -0.81 -13.00
N ASN A 86 -4.31 -2.13 -13.01
CA ASN A 86 -5.27 -3.13 -12.56
C ASN A 86 -4.96 -3.69 -11.16
N ALA A 87 -3.89 -3.20 -10.52
CA ALA A 87 -3.47 -3.64 -9.19
C ALA A 87 -4.30 -2.97 -8.10
N ASP A 88 -5.48 -3.51 -7.81
CA ASP A 88 -6.50 -2.88 -6.95
C ASP A 88 -6.08 -2.69 -5.49
N ARG A 89 -5.04 -3.38 -5.03
CA ARG A 89 -4.51 -3.24 -3.66
C ARG A 89 -3.21 -2.45 -3.59
N LEU A 90 -2.69 -1.97 -4.72
CA LEU A 90 -1.41 -1.27 -4.78
C LEU A 90 -1.61 0.25 -4.90
N VAL A 91 -0.90 1.02 -4.08
CA VAL A 91 -0.79 2.48 -4.19
C VAL A 91 0.68 2.88 -4.36
N ARG A 92 0.93 3.70 -5.37
CA ARG A 92 2.25 4.30 -5.61
C ARG A 92 2.31 5.70 -4.98
N PRO A 93 3.47 6.35 -4.88
CA PRO A 93 3.54 7.73 -4.36
C PRO A 93 2.57 8.68 -5.09
N ILE A 94 1.71 9.35 -4.32
CA ILE A 94 0.67 10.26 -4.84
C ILE A 94 1.28 11.50 -5.48
N ASN A 95 2.46 11.90 -5.02
CA ASN A 95 3.17 13.08 -5.49
C ASN A 95 4.09 12.81 -6.70
N TYR A 96 3.95 11.67 -7.39
CA TYR A 96 4.45 11.55 -8.76
C TYR A 96 3.61 12.38 -9.74
N PRO A 97 4.16 12.79 -10.89
CA PRO A 97 3.42 13.51 -11.92
C PRO A 97 2.09 12.83 -12.28
N LYS A 98 1.06 13.62 -12.60
CA LYS A 98 -0.33 13.14 -12.80
C LYS A 98 -0.49 12.05 -13.87
N ASN A 99 0.40 12.03 -14.86
CA ASN A 99 0.37 11.07 -15.97
C ASN A 99 1.14 9.77 -15.68
N VAL A 100 1.73 9.62 -14.50
CA VAL A 100 2.36 8.36 -14.08
C VAL A 100 1.28 7.33 -13.78
N ARG A 101 1.44 6.12 -14.30
CA ARG A 101 0.49 5.00 -14.16
C ARG A 101 0.26 4.60 -12.70
N GLY A 102 -0.86 3.93 -12.44
CA GLY A 102 -1.29 3.53 -11.11
C GLY A 102 -1.91 4.68 -10.30
N THR A 103 -2.32 4.41 -9.08
CA THR A 103 -2.99 5.37 -8.18
C THR A 103 -2.17 5.65 -6.94
N GLY A 104 -2.31 6.88 -6.39
CA GLY A 104 -1.59 7.32 -5.19
C GLY A 104 -2.35 7.12 -3.88
N SER A 105 -3.64 6.77 -3.97
CA SER A 105 -4.50 6.50 -2.82
C SER A 105 -5.58 5.49 -3.19
N ARG A 106 -6.08 4.76 -2.18
CA ARG A 106 -7.25 3.87 -2.33
C ARG A 106 -8.06 3.84 -1.06
N ILE A 107 -9.34 3.54 -1.20
CA ILE A 107 -10.21 3.16 -0.09
C ILE A 107 -10.37 1.66 -0.16
N ILE A 108 -9.94 0.98 0.89
CA ILE A 108 -10.07 -0.46 1.04
C ILE A 108 -11.23 -0.75 1.97
N GLU A 109 -12.12 -1.63 1.54
CA GLU A 109 -13.26 -2.08 2.34
C GLU A 109 -13.13 -3.58 2.65
N LYS A 110 -13.29 -3.92 3.92
CA LYS A 110 -13.26 -5.32 4.40
C LYS A 110 -14.22 -5.45 5.58
N ASN A 111 -15.13 -6.42 5.51
CA ASN A 111 -16.12 -6.69 6.55
C ASN A 111 -16.95 -5.46 6.97
N GLY A 112 -17.28 -4.58 6.01
CA GLY A 112 -18.05 -3.36 6.26
C GLY A 112 -17.25 -2.20 6.88
N ILE A 113 -15.95 -2.36 7.08
CA ILE A 113 -15.05 -1.32 7.58
C ILE A 113 -14.26 -0.77 6.39
N LYS A 114 -14.15 0.56 6.31
CA LYS A 114 -13.37 1.26 5.28
C LYS A 114 -12.15 1.91 5.89
N ILE A 115 -11.01 1.79 5.20
CA ILE A 115 -9.80 2.56 5.48
C ILE A 115 -9.33 3.26 4.21
N GLY A 116 -8.79 4.47 4.35
CA GLY A 116 -8.04 5.13 3.28
C GLY A 116 -6.57 4.79 3.40
N VAL A 117 -5.92 4.48 2.28
CA VAL A 117 -4.47 4.27 2.21
C VAL A 117 -3.90 5.24 1.20
N ILE A 118 -2.89 6.00 1.63
CA ILE A 118 -2.15 6.97 0.80
C ILE A 118 -0.67 6.58 0.86
N ASN A 119 0.00 6.71 -0.26
CA ASN A 119 1.45 6.63 -0.30
C ASN A 119 2.03 7.97 -0.76
N SER A 120 3.17 8.36 -0.21
CA SER A 120 3.88 9.56 -0.61
C SER A 120 5.39 9.34 -0.53
N ILE A 121 6.16 10.11 -1.27
CA ILE A 121 7.61 10.02 -1.29
C ILE A 121 8.25 11.37 -0.97
N GLY A 122 9.39 11.34 -0.28
CA GLY A 122 10.23 12.52 -0.07
C GLY A 122 10.85 13.03 -1.37
N ARG A 123 11.54 14.16 -1.31
CA ARG A 123 12.16 14.82 -2.47
C ARG A 123 13.67 14.95 -2.37
N VAL A 124 14.22 14.80 -1.17
CA VAL A 124 15.66 14.97 -0.93
C VAL A 124 16.37 13.69 -1.39
N PHE A 125 17.27 13.84 -2.35
CA PHE A 125 18.00 12.74 -3.01
C PHE A 125 17.09 11.70 -3.70
N MET A 126 15.85 12.09 -4.01
CA MET A 126 14.88 11.25 -4.71
C MET A 126 14.73 11.72 -6.17
N GLY A 127 14.11 10.88 -7.01
CA GLY A 127 13.76 11.27 -8.38
C GLY A 127 12.72 12.39 -8.45
N LEU A 128 12.23 12.66 -9.66
CA LEU A 128 11.24 13.72 -9.89
C LEU A 128 9.92 13.40 -9.17
N ALA A 129 9.62 14.18 -8.14
CA ALA A 129 8.36 14.16 -7.42
C ALA A 129 7.92 15.58 -7.10
N ASP A 130 6.61 15.81 -7.16
CA ASP A 130 6.01 17.08 -6.77
C ASP A 130 6.03 17.26 -5.24
N SER A 131 5.76 18.50 -4.78
CA SER A 131 5.58 18.72 -3.34
C SER A 131 4.39 17.90 -2.82
N GLN A 132 4.62 17.15 -1.74
CA GLN A 132 3.61 16.27 -1.17
C GLN A 132 2.56 17.00 -0.33
N TRP A 133 2.87 18.19 0.20
CA TRP A 133 2.08 18.83 1.26
C TRP A 133 0.62 19.08 0.87
N ASP A 134 0.39 19.80 -0.21
CA ASP A 134 -0.98 20.13 -0.64
C ASP A 134 -1.71 18.92 -1.20
N ILE A 135 -1.05 18.11 -2.03
CA ILE A 135 -1.68 16.95 -2.65
C ILE A 135 -2.12 15.90 -1.61
N VAL A 136 -1.30 15.66 -0.59
CA VAL A 136 -1.63 14.74 0.51
C VAL A 136 -2.75 15.32 1.37
N ARG A 137 -2.67 16.59 1.76
CA ARG A 137 -3.72 17.25 2.54
C ARG A 137 -5.07 17.15 1.82
N ASP A 138 -5.12 17.49 0.55
CA ASP A 138 -6.36 17.52 -0.22
C ASP A 138 -6.93 16.10 -0.39
N GLU A 139 -6.06 15.11 -0.55
CA GLU A 139 -6.48 13.72 -0.64
C GLU A 139 -6.99 13.18 0.71
N ILE A 140 -6.35 13.50 1.83
CA ILE A 140 -6.85 13.18 3.17
C ILE A 140 -8.26 13.77 3.37
N LEU A 141 -8.47 15.03 2.99
CA LEU A 141 -9.78 15.67 3.13
C LEU A 141 -10.87 15.00 2.27
N LYS A 142 -10.52 14.49 1.10
CA LYS A 142 -11.46 13.70 0.28
C LYS A 142 -11.78 12.36 0.93
N ILE A 143 -10.76 11.62 1.36
CA ILE A 143 -10.94 10.31 1.99
C ILE A 143 -11.75 10.43 3.28
N LYS A 144 -11.51 11.45 4.09
CA LYS A 144 -12.24 11.69 5.35
C LYS A 144 -13.73 11.96 5.19
N LYS A 145 -14.20 12.24 3.97
CA LYS A 145 -15.65 12.29 3.67
C LYS A 145 -16.28 10.89 3.59
N ILE A 146 -15.47 9.83 3.47
CA ILE A 146 -15.90 8.46 3.27
C ILE A 146 -15.56 7.58 4.48
N THR A 147 -14.39 7.77 5.07
CA THR A 147 -13.91 7.05 6.25
C THR A 147 -13.05 7.96 7.16
N PRO A 148 -13.20 7.85 8.50
CA PRO A 148 -12.34 8.59 9.42
C PRO A 148 -10.91 8.03 9.50
N VAL A 149 -10.68 6.78 9.05
CA VAL A 149 -9.40 6.09 9.18
C VAL A 149 -8.57 6.28 7.92
N VAL A 150 -7.42 6.93 8.05
CA VAL A 150 -6.47 7.14 6.95
C VAL A 150 -5.10 6.68 7.40
N ILE A 151 -4.48 5.83 6.61
CA ILE A 151 -3.09 5.38 6.77
C ILE A 151 -2.27 6.03 5.66
N MET A 152 -1.14 6.59 6.02
CA MET A 152 -0.20 7.16 5.07
C MET A 152 1.17 6.53 5.26
N ASP A 153 1.73 6.00 4.18
CA ASP A 153 3.12 5.58 4.09
C ASP A 153 3.96 6.71 3.47
N PHE A 154 5.09 7.04 4.15
CA PHE A 154 5.96 8.15 3.75
C PHE A 154 7.43 7.84 4.03
#